data_1b1a39a4ff165f4cda1fc3465066d6fa
#
_entry.id   1b1a39a4ff165f4cda1fc3465066d6fa
#
_cell.length_a   1.000
_cell.length_b   1.000
_cell.length_c   1.000
_cell.angle_alpha   90.00
_cell.angle_beta   90.00
_cell.angle_gamma   90.00
#
_symmetry.space_group_name_H-M   'P 1'
#
loop_
_entity.id
_entity.type
_entity.pdbx_description
1 polymer ?
#
loop_
_entity_poly.entity_id
_entity_poly.type
_entity_poly.pdbx_seq_one_letter_code
_entity_poly.pdbx_strand_id
1 'polypeptide(L)'
;MNRWLNDILNVFFPAVCHVCNSPLGPDERFVCTKCLSSLPRTGYHRVKMNPMEERFAGHFPFSKATGHFFYSRDSSLAILIQDMKYRNFPSIGRMLGEVAGKELYTTGFLSDIDCIVPVPMHFYKQALRGYNQTDKIAEGISIATDIPVSDILRMTRRRKTQTALSRAQRIANANELFKPKKEQDLNGKGVLVVDDVCTTGATIGAAAKAITDRWPQCRVTLFSLGVTF
;
A
#
# COMPACT_ATOMS: atom_id res chain seq x y z
N MET A 1 -3.34 -18.39 -29.11
CA MET A 1 -2.90 -19.55 -28.29
C MET A 1 -4.15 -20.37 -28.01
N ASN A 2 -4.21 -21.65 -28.40
CA ASN A 2 -5.44 -22.43 -28.47
C ASN A 2 -6.01 -22.71 -27.05
N ARG A 3 -7.29 -22.36 -26.83
CA ARG A 3 -8.03 -22.51 -25.59
C ARG A 3 -7.95 -23.93 -25.02
N TRP A 4 -8.05 -24.96 -25.89
CA TRP A 4 -7.95 -26.36 -25.48
C TRP A 4 -6.57 -26.81 -24.95
N LEU A 5 -5.46 -26.19 -25.43
CA LEU A 5 -4.14 -26.42 -24.88
C LEU A 5 -3.99 -25.89 -23.45
N ASN A 6 -4.59 -24.72 -23.17
CA ASN A 6 -4.66 -24.18 -21.82
C ASN A 6 -5.53 -25.07 -20.90
N ASP A 7 -6.62 -25.63 -21.41
CA ASP A 7 -7.49 -26.52 -20.64
C ASP A 7 -6.78 -27.83 -20.26
N ILE A 8 -6.02 -28.43 -21.21
CA ILE A 8 -5.19 -29.62 -20.93
C ILE A 8 -4.05 -29.29 -19.95
N LEU A 9 -3.37 -28.16 -20.11
CA LEU A 9 -2.31 -27.75 -19.18
C LEU A 9 -2.85 -27.49 -17.77
N ASN A 10 -4.05 -26.94 -17.65
CA ASN A 10 -4.71 -26.72 -16.35
C ASN A 10 -5.10 -28.03 -15.65
N VAL A 11 -5.34 -29.12 -16.39
CA VAL A 11 -5.60 -30.44 -15.79
C VAL A 11 -4.34 -31.02 -15.13
N PHE A 12 -3.17 -30.84 -15.76
CA PHE A 12 -1.90 -31.37 -15.25
C PHE A 12 -1.15 -30.41 -14.33
N PHE A 13 -1.36 -29.10 -14.50
CA PHE A 13 -0.73 -28.01 -13.73
C PHE A 13 -1.79 -26.96 -13.36
N PRO A 14 -2.75 -27.32 -12.46
CA PRO A 14 -3.77 -26.36 -12.06
C PRO A 14 -3.14 -25.17 -11.35
N ALA A 15 -3.67 -23.98 -11.62
CA ALA A 15 -3.35 -22.81 -10.80
C ALA A 15 -3.76 -23.10 -9.35
N VAL A 16 -2.87 -22.85 -8.40
CA VAL A 16 -3.10 -23.14 -6.98
C VAL A 16 -3.14 -21.86 -6.16
N CYS A 17 -3.90 -21.90 -5.08
CA CYS A 17 -3.97 -20.83 -4.10
C CYS A 17 -2.60 -20.63 -3.41
N HIS A 18 -2.07 -19.41 -3.45
CA HIS A 18 -0.79 -19.06 -2.82
C HIS A 18 -0.77 -19.23 -1.30
N VAL A 19 -1.94 -19.33 -0.66
CA VAL A 19 -2.06 -19.48 0.80
C VAL A 19 -2.20 -20.95 1.22
N CYS A 20 -3.14 -21.70 0.60
CA CYS A 20 -3.45 -23.07 1.05
C CYS A 20 -3.06 -24.17 0.05
N ASN A 21 -2.51 -23.80 -1.11
CA ASN A 21 -2.13 -24.68 -2.21
C ASN A 21 -3.29 -25.52 -2.82
N SER A 22 -4.55 -25.23 -2.46
CA SER A 22 -5.70 -25.87 -3.12
C SER A 22 -5.84 -25.36 -4.56
N PRO A 23 -6.33 -26.17 -5.51
CA PRO A 23 -6.65 -25.71 -6.85
C PRO A 23 -7.58 -24.51 -6.83
N LEU A 24 -7.33 -23.55 -7.73
CA LEU A 24 -8.17 -22.35 -7.89
C LEU A 24 -9.35 -22.66 -8.81
N GLY A 25 -10.53 -22.10 -8.46
CA GLY A 25 -11.70 -22.09 -9.32
C GLY A 25 -11.56 -21.16 -10.53
N PRO A 26 -12.50 -21.22 -11.50
CA PRO A 26 -12.40 -20.46 -12.76
C PRO A 26 -12.36 -18.93 -12.56
N ASP A 27 -12.98 -18.42 -11.51
CA ASP A 27 -13.03 -16.98 -11.20
C ASP A 27 -12.01 -16.56 -10.12
N GLU A 28 -11.21 -17.49 -9.62
CA GLU A 28 -10.22 -17.25 -8.58
C GLU A 28 -8.84 -16.94 -9.19
N ARG A 29 -8.15 -15.96 -8.61
CA ARG A 29 -6.81 -15.56 -9.04
C ARG A 29 -5.90 -15.46 -7.84
N PHE A 30 -4.77 -16.16 -7.86
CA PHE A 30 -3.75 -16.16 -6.81
C PHE A 30 -4.21 -16.68 -5.44
N VAL A 31 -5.45 -16.42 -5.04
CA VAL A 31 -6.00 -16.77 -3.72
C VAL A 31 -7.42 -17.29 -3.89
N CYS A 32 -7.74 -18.44 -3.28
CA CYS A 32 -9.12 -18.95 -3.29
C CYS A 32 -10.02 -18.09 -2.41
N THR A 33 -11.32 -18.11 -2.72
CA THR A 33 -12.35 -17.33 -2.02
C THR A 33 -12.32 -17.56 -0.50
N LYS A 34 -12.10 -18.81 -0.06
CA LYS A 34 -12.00 -19.18 1.36
C LYS A 34 -10.82 -18.46 2.04
N CYS A 35 -9.63 -18.48 1.43
CA CYS A 35 -8.45 -17.82 1.99
C CYS A 35 -8.59 -16.29 1.96
N LEU A 36 -9.14 -15.73 0.88
CA LEU A 36 -9.36 -14.30 0.76
C LEU A 36 -10.37 -13.77 1.79
N SER A 37 -11.47 -14.50 2.03
CA SER A 37 -12.47 -14.12 3.03
C SER A 37 -11.95 -14.26 4.46
N SER A 38 -11.01 -15.19 4.71
CA SER A 38 -10.40 -15.40 6.03
C SER A 38 -9.27 -14.43 6.38
N LEU A 39 -8.84 -13.55 5.45
CA LEU A 39 -7.86 -12.52 5.78
C LEU A 39 -8.38 -11.61 6.91
N PRO A 40 -7.58 -11.38 7.97
CA PRO A 40 -8.04 -10.69 9.17
C PRO A 40 -8.18 -9.18 8.91
N ARG A 41 -9.41 -8.73 8.65
CA ARG A 41 -9.72 -7.30 8.44
C ARG A 41 -9.68 -6.53 9.74
N THR A 42 -9.14 -5.33 9.72
CA THR A 42 -9.09 -4.46 10.91
C THR A 42 -10.43 -3.76 11.18
N GLY A 43 -11.13 -3.38 10.11
CA GLY A 43 -12.31 -2.51 10.20
C GLY A 43 -12.00 -1.06 10.60
N TYR A 44 -10.74 -0.65 10.67
CA TYR A 44 -10.30 0.68 11.16
C TYR A 44 -10.93 1.85 10.39
N HIS A 45 -11.19 1.69 9.10
CA HIS A 45 -11.87 2.71 8.28
C HIS A 45 -13.29 3.07 8.76
N ARG A 46 -13.88 2.28 9.67
CA ARG A 46 -15.20 2.51 10.27
C ARG A 46 -15.13 3.11 11.67
N VAL A 47 -13.93 3.24 12.22
CA VAL A 47 -13.72 3.64 13.62
C VAL A 47 -12.88 4.92 13.65
N LYS A 48 -13.39 5.97 14.28
CA LYS A 48 -12.63 7.19 14.55
C LYS A 48 -11.65 6.93 15.70
N MET A 49 -10.50 7.59 15.67
CA MET A 49 -9.42 7.41 16.64
C MET A 49 -9.00 5.93 16.75
N ASN A 50 -8.93 5.27 15.59
CA ASN A 50 -8.44 3.89 15.53
C ASN A 50 -6.93 3.83 15.81
N PRO A 51 -6.37 2.64 16.13
CA PRO A 51 -4.95 2.51 16.52
C PRO A 51 -3.95 3.04 15.47
N MET A 52 -4.33 3.09 14.18
CA MET A 52 -3.48 3.69 13.17
C MET A 52 -3.51 5.22 13.23
N GLU A 53 -4.66 5.84 13.50
CA GLU A 53 -4.78 7.29 13.72
C GLU A 53 -4.04 7.72 14.99
N GLU A 54 -4.18 6.98 16.09
CA GLU A 54 -3.43 7.22 17.33
C GLU A 54 -1.91 7.20 17.12
N ARG A 55 -1.41 6.28 16.28
CA ARG A 55 0.03 6.17 15.93
C ARG A 55 0.60 7.44 15.31
N PHE A 56 -0.22 8.18 14.54
CA PHE A 56 0.20 9.39 13.83
C PHE A 56 -0.21 10.69 14.52
N ALA A 57 -1.05 10.62 15.56
CA ALA A 57 -1.53 11.79 16.28
C ALA A 57 -0.37 12.66 16.80
N GLY A 58 -0.41 13.96 16.52
CA GLY A 58 0.61 14.91 16.95
C GLY A 58 1.92 14.92 16.13
N HIS A 59 2.07 14.05 15.12
CA HIS A 59 3.31 13.99 14.33
C HIS A 59 3.28 14.89 13.10
N PHE A 60 2.14 14.99 12.44
CA PHE A 60 1.86 15.84 11.28
C PHE A 60 0.33 15.93 11.07
N PRO A 61 -0.18 16.93 10.33
CA PRO A 61 -1.61 17.01 10.04
C PRO A 61 -2.02 15.90 9.07
N PHE A 62 -3.10 15.17 9.40
CA PHE A 62 -3.76 14.20 8.53
C PHE A 62 -5.27 14.19 8.80
N SER A 63 -6.06 13.70 7.85
CA SER A 63 -7.52 13.64 7.97
C SER A 63 -8.00 12.33 8.55
N LYS A 64 -7.52 11.20 8.03
CA LYS A 64 -7.89 9.83 8.40
C LYS A 64 -6.70 8.90 8.21
N ALA A 65 -6.69 7.77 8.93
CA ALA A 65 -5.71 6.71 8.70
C ALA A 65 -6.36 5.32 8.86
N THR A 66 -6.01 4.36 8.01
CA THR A 66 -6.48 2.98 8.11
C THR A 66 -5.47 1.97 7.61
N GLY A 67 -5.35 0.84 8.33
CA GLY A 67 -4.74 -0.38 7.83
C GLY A 67 -5.85 -1.37 7.48
N HIS A 68 -5.82 -2.00 6.31
CA HIS A 68 -6.94 -2.83 5.88
C HIS A 68 -6.97 -4.21 6.55
N PHE A 69 -5.80 -4.87 6.64
CA PHE A 69 -5.65 -6.16 7.29
C PHE A 69 -4.68 -6.11 8.47
N PHE A 70 -4.90 -6.95 9.48
CA PHE A 70 -3.88 -7.23 10.47
C PHE A 70 -2.75 -8.03 9.85
N TYR A 71 -1.51 -7.58 10.10
CA TYR A 71 -0.30 -8.22 9.60
C TYR A 71 0.51 -8.82 10.75
N SER A 72 0.80 -10.11 10.64
CA SER A 72 1.85 -10.78 11.41
C SER A 72 2.74 -11.59 10.46
N ARG A 73 3.97 -11.92 10.87
CA ARG A 73 4.94 -12.61 10.00
C ARG A 73 4.47 -13.99 9.54
N ASP A 74 3.64 -14.66 10.34
CA ASP A 74 3.15 -16.01 10.08
C ASP A 74 1.71 -16.02 9.53
N SER A 75 1.18 -14.86 9.13
CA SER A 75 -0.19 -14.75 8.61
C SER A 75 -0.28 -15.11 7.14
N SER A 76 -1.48 -15.50 6.70
CA SER A 76 -1.79 -15.67 5.27
C SER A 76 -1.51 -14.40 4.44
N LEU A 77 -1.71 -13.22 5.03
CA LEU A 77 -1.35 -11.97 4.39
C LEU A 77 0.16 -11.85 4.17
N ALA A 78 0.98 -12.33 5.11
CA ALA A 78 2.44 -12.28 4.97
C ALA A 78 2.92 -13.11 3.77
N ILE A 79 2.31 -14.28 3.52
CA ILE A 79 2.61 -15.10 2.34
C ILE A 79 2.37 -14.29 1.06
N LEU A 80 1.20 -13.65 0.94
CA LEU A 80 0.83 -12.86 -0.23
C LEU A 80 1.74 -11.64 -0.43
N ILE A 81 2.10 -10.96 0.66
CA ILE A 81 3.03 -9.82 0.61
C ILE A 81 4.45 -10.29 0.24
N GLN A 82 4.89 -11.45 0.70
CA GLN A 82 6.19 -12.02 0.32
C GLN A 82 6.20 -12.42 -1.17
N ASP A 83 5.15 -13.04 -1.68
CA ASP A 83 5.02 -13.40 -3.08
C ASP A 83 5.04 -12.14 -3.97
N MET A 84 4.30 -11.11 -3.58
CA MET A 84 4.35 -9.80 -4.20
C MET A 84 5.75 -9.16 -4.13
N LYS A 85 6.49 -9.31 -3.04
CA LYS A 85 7.78 -8.64 -2.85
C LYS A 85 8.97 -9.37 -3.46
N TYR A 86 8.94 -10.71 -3.49
CA TYR A 86 10.14 -11.52 -3.72
C TYR A 86 9.97 -12.61 -4.77
N ARG A 87 8.73 -12.98 -5.15
CA ARG A 87 8.45 -14.03 -6.13
C ARG A 87 7.88 -13.53 -7.45
N ASN A 88 7.94 -12.22 -7.67
CA ASN A 88 7.49 -11.55 -8.90
C ASN A 88 6.00 -11.75 -9.23
N PHE A 89 5.12 -11.66 -8.22
CA PHE A 89 3.67 -11.65 -8.39
C PHE A 89 3.04 -10.26 -8.13
N PRO A 90 3.33 -9.24 -8.97
CA PRO A 90 2.81 -7.87 -8.76
C PRO A 90 1.27 -7.80 -8.79
N SER A 91 0.64 -8.70 -9.53
CA SER A 91 -0.82 -8.77 -9.65
C SER A 91 -1.54 -9.14 -8.35
N ILE A 92 -0.84 -9.75 -7.37
CA ILE A 92 -1.38 -9.94 -6.00
C ILE A 92 -1.63 -8.58 -5.35
N GLY A 93 -0.70 -7.62 -5.50
CA GLY A 93 -0.88 -6.26 -4.99
C GLY A 93 -2.08 -5.56 -5.59
N ARG A 94 -2.27 -5.69 -6.92
CA ARG A 94 -3.45 -5.15 -7.61
C ARG A 94 -4.74 -5.78 -7.08
N MET A 95 -4.81 -7.10 -7.02
CA MET A 95 -5.99 -7.82 -6.51
C MET A 95 -6.35 -7.40 -5.08
N LEU A 96 -5.37 -7.35 -4.17
CA LEU A 96 -5.61 -6.92 -2.79
C LEU A 96 -6.00 -5.44 -2.70
N GLY A 97 -5.45 -4.60 -3.58
CA GLY A 97 -5.84 -3.20 -3.74
C GLY A 97 -7.28 -3.05 -4.21
N GLU A 98 -7.72 -3.85 -5.19
CA GLU A 98 -9.12 -3.88 -5.64
C GLU A 98 -10.08 -4.28 -4.51
N VAL A 99 -9.74 -5.32 -3.73
CA VAL A 99 -10.54 -5.77 -2.58
C VAL A 99 -10.68 -4.66 -1.54
N ALA A 100 -9.56 -4.03 -1.17
CA ALA A 100 -9.55 -2.92 -0.22
C ALA A 100 -10.29 -1.70 -0.76
N GLY A 101 -10.04 -1.32 -2.01
CA GLY A 101 -10.68 -0.19 -2.68
C GLY A 101 -12.20 -0.29 -2.70
N LYS A 102 -12.75 -1.45 -3.06
CA LYS A 102 -14.20 -1.72 -3.03
C LYS A 102 -14.79 -1.51 -1.65
N GLU A 103 -14.15 -2.06 -0.61
CA GLU A 103 -14.64 -1.92 0.77
C GLU A 103 -14.58 -0.48 1.27
N LEU A 104 -13.46 0.23 1.01
CA LEU A 104 -13.30 1.64 1.39
C LEU A 104 -14.26 2.56 0.64
N TYR A 105 -14.53 2.27 -0.64
CA TYR A 105 -15.49 3.04 -1.45
C TYR A 105 -16.91 2.89 -0.94
N THR A 106 -17.36 1.65 -0.70
CA THR A 106 -18.73 1.36 -0.24
C THR A 106 -19.02 1.92 1.14
N THR A 107 -18.01 2.12 1.98
CA THR A 107 -18.15 2.72 3.32
C THR A 107 -18.04 4.25 3.32
N GLY A 108 -17.81 4.89 2.16
CA GLY A 108 -17.62 6.33 2.04
C GLY A 108 -16.29 6.84 2.61
N PHE A 109 -15.36 5.96 2.97
CA PHE A 109 -14.05 6.36 3.52
C PHE A 109 -13.24 7.21 2.54
N LEU A 110 -13.42 6.98 1.23
CA LEU A 110 -12.70 7.66 0.15
C LEU A 110 -13.48 8.84 -0.48
N SER A 111 -14.60 9.27 0.09
CA SER A 111 -15.51 10.29 -0.51
C SER A 111 -14.85 11.64 -0.74
N ASP A 112 -13.78 11.95 -0.03
CA ASP A 112 -13.06 13.23 -0.06
C ASP A 112 -11.66 13.11 -0.70
N ILE A 113 -11.40 12.02 -1.44
CA ILE A 113 -10.11 11.74 -2.08
C ILE A 113 -10.16 12.08 -3.58
N ASP A 114 -9.25 12.95 -4.02
CA ASP A 114 -9.07 13.36 -5.41
C ASP A 114 -8.00 12.54 -6.15
N CYS A 115 -6.99 12.01 -5.42
CA CYS A 115 -5.94 11.19 -6.02
C CYS A 115 -5.29 10.23 -5.02
N ILE A 116 -4.70 9.15 -5.57
CA ILE A 116 -3.97 8.13 -4.83
C ILE A 116 -2.48 8.33 -5.06
N VAL A 117 -1.71 8.38 -3.98
CA VAL A 117 -0.25 8.57 -4.03
C VAL A 117 0.45 7.37 -3.41
N PRO A 118 1.01 6.47 -4.22
CA PRO A 118 1.81 5.38 -3.70
C PRO A 118 3.12 5.88 -3.08
N VAL A 119 3.50 5.29 -1.94
CA VAL A 119 4.79 5.57 -1.31
C VAL A 119 5.91 5.04 -2.21
N PRO A 120 6.86 5.90 -2.66
CA PRO A 120 7.91 5.45 -3.55
C PRO A 120 8.92 4.56 -2.82
N MET A 121 9.42 3.58 -3.54
CA MET A 121 10.47 2.67 -3.09
C MET A 121 11.85 3.21 -3.48
N HIS A 122 12.88 2.78 -2.74
CA HIS A 122 14.26 3.08 -3.12
C HIS A 122 14.61 2.49 -4.49
N PHE A 123 15.21 3.28 -5.39
CA PHE A 123 15.48 2.90 -6.78
C PHE A 123 16.24 1.55 -6.91
N TYR A 124 17.19 1.25 -6.01
CA TYR A 124 17.92 -0.02 -6.01
C TYR A 124 17.00 -1.21 -5.73
N LYS A 125 16.08 -1.08 -4.78
CA LYS A 125 15.08 -2.15 -4.51
C LYS A 125 14.11 -2.29 -5.68
N GLN A 126 13.74 -1.18 -6.32
CA GLN A 126 12.89 -1.20 -7.50
C GLN A 126 13.59 -1.86 -8.70
N ALA A 127 14.87 -1.58 -8.92
CA ALA A 127 15.67 -2.22 -9.96
C ALA A 127 15.81 -3.73 -9.76
N LEU A 128 16.02 -4.19 -8.50
CA LEU A 128 16.08 -5.62 -8.16
C LEU A 128 14.74 -6.32 -8.30
N ARG A 129 13.63 -5.65 -8.01
CA ARG A 129 12.28 -6.22 -7.98
C ARG A 129 11.53 -6.05 -9.30
N GLY A 130 11.95 -5.08 -10.13
CA GLY A 130 11.31 -4.73 -11.39
C GLY A 130 10.12 -3.78 -11.26
N TYR A 131 9.56 -3.58 -10.05
CA TYR A 131 8.40 -2.73 -9.79
C TYR A 131 8.34 -2.25 -8.32
N ASN A 132 7.52 -1.24 -8.09
CA ASN A 132 7.15 -0.80 -6.75
C ASN A 132 5.82 -1.47 -6.36
N GLN A 133 5.77 -2.18 -5.26
CA GLN A 133 4.56 -2.90 -4.82
C GLN A 133 3.41 -1.96 -4.44
N THR A 134 3.70 -0.77 -3.91
CA THR A 134 2.68 0.21 -3.56
C THR A 134 1.99 0.78 -4.78
N ASP A 135 2.69 0.87 -5.94
CA ASP A 135 2.07 1.24 -7.22
C ASP A 135 1.01 0.21 -7.62
N LYS A 136 1.27 -1.08 -7.41
CA LYS A 136 0.31 -2.14 -7.75
C LYS A 136 -0.90 -2.16 -6.83
N ILE A 137 -0.72 -1.87 -5.55
CA ILE A 137 -1.84 -1.69 -4.62
C ILE A 137 -2.66 -0.45 -5.00
N ALA A 138 -2.02 0.68 -5.27
CA ALA A 138 -2.67 1.92 -5.71
C ALA A 138 -3.44 1.73 -7.02
N GLU A 139 -2.85 1.01 -8.00
CA GLU A 139 -3.51 0.63 -9.25
C GLU A 139 -4.79 -0.18 -9.00
N GLY A 140 -4.76 -1.14 -8.07
CA GLY A 140 -5.94 -1.91 -7.69
C GLY A 140 -7.03 -1.06 -7.03
N ILE A 141 -6.66 -0.16 -6.13
CA ILE A 141 -7.62 0.78 -5.52
C ILE A 141 -8.23 1.67 -6.60
N SER A 142 -7.40 2.20 -7.52
CA SER A 142 -7.87 3.04 -8.64
C SER A 142 -8.87 2.32 -9.53
N ILE A 143 -8.62 1.07 -9.90
CA ILE A 143 -9.54 0.25 -10.71
C ILE A 143 -10.90 0.09 -10.00
N ALA A 144 -10.90 -0.05 -8.67
CA ALA A 144 -12.12 -0.27 -7.89
C ALA A 144 -12.92 1.01 -7.62
N THR A 145 -12.32 2.21 -7.78
CA THR A 145 -12.88 3.47 -7.29
C THR A 145 -12.89 4.59 -8.32
N ASP A 146 -12.25 4.40 -9.48
CA ASP A 146 -11.98 5.40 -10.53
C ASP A 146 -11.17 6.62 -10.05
N ILE A 147 -10.60 6.58 -8.82
CA ILE A 147 -9.72 7.64 -8.32
C ILE A 147 -8.34 7.51 -8.99
N PRO A 148 -7.82 8.57 -9.63
CA PRO A 148 -6.55 8.49 -10.36
C PRO A 148 -5.33 8.30 -9.45
N VAL A 149 -4.34 7.54 -9.93
CA VAL A 149 -3.02 7.42 -9.29
C VAL A 149 -2.13 8.56 -9.74
N SER A 150 -1.47 9.23 -8.79
CA SER A 150 -0.54 10.34 -9.04
C SER A 150 0.85 10.04 -8.50
N ASP A 151 1.85 10.06 -9.38
CA ASP A 151 3.26 9.85 -9.02
C ASP A 151 3.93 11.21 -8.67
N ILE A 152 3.60 11.74 -7.50
CA ILE A 152 4.05 13.08 -7.05
C ILE A 152 5.21 13.05 -6.05
N LEU A 153 5.59 11.88 -5.55
CA LEU A 153 6.68 11.72 -4.62
C LEU A 153 7.87 11.01 -5.28
N ARG A 154 9.06 11.37 -4.83
CA ARG A 154 10.27 10.59 -5.11
C ARG A 154 11.04 10.35 -3.82
N MET A 155 11.64 9.16 -3.70
CA MET A 155 12.56 8.88 -2.62
C MET A 155 13.91 9.58 -2.88
N THR A 156 14.45 10.26 -1.87
CA THR A 156 15.77 10.89 -1.96
C THR A 156 16.86 9.83 -1.82
N ARG A 157 17.98 10.00 -2.53
CA ARG A 157 19.15 9.17 -2.29
C ARG A 157 19.68 9.48 -0.88
N ARG A 158 19.62 8.48 0.01
CA ARG A 158 20.24 8.59 1.32
C ARG A 158 21.74 8.83 1.11
N ARG A 159 22.25 10.05 1.37
CA ARG A 159 23.69 10.21 1.58
C ARG A 159 24.04 9.34 2.79
N LYS A 160 24.94 8.36 2.61
CA LYS A 160 25.61 7.69 3.73
C LYS A 160 26.35 8.78 4.49
N THR A 161 25.76 9.32 5.52
CA THR A 161 26.47 10.18 6.48
C THR A 161 26.99 9.29 7.58
N GLN A 162 28.28 9.37 7.76
CA GLN A 162 29.12 8.66 8.70
C GLN A 162 28.55 8.61 10.13
N THR A 163 28.85 7.53 10.79
CA THR A 163 28.86 7.25 12.23
C THR A 163 28.92 8.51 13.10
N ALA A 164 27.84 8.74 13.87
CA ALA A 164 27.65 9.68 14.98
C ALA A 164 26.61 10.80 14.74
N LEU A 165 25.37 10.41 14.39
CA LEU A 165 24.28 11.37 14.39
C LEU A 165 23.55 11.34 15.74
N SER A 166 23.34 12.53 16.32
CA SER A 166 22.48 12.71 17.50
C SER A 166 21.03 12.30 17.22
N ARG A 167 20.25 12.02 18.29
CA ARG A 167 18.82 11.66 18.16
C ARG A 167 18.01 12.69 17.36
N ALA A 168 18.31 13.98 17.53
CA ALA A 168 17.68 15.08 16.78
C ALA A 168 18.04 15.06 15.29
N GLN A 169 19.27 14.73 14.93
CA GLN A 169 19.72 14.60 13.53
C GLN A 169 19.13 13.36 12.84
N ARG A 170 18.83 12.29 13.59
CA ARG A 170 18.11 11.11 13.04
C ARG A 170 16.66 11.46 12.70
N ILE A 171 16.01 12.29 13.52
CA ILE A 171 14.63 12.79 13.27
C ILE A 171 14.63 13.76 12.07
N ALA A 172 15.60 14.68 11.99
CA ALA A 172 15.75 15.59 10.85
C ALA A 172 16.04 14.83 9.53
N ASN A 173 16.88 13.79 9.56
CA ASN A 173 17.18 12.97 8.39
C ASN A 173 16.01 12.06 7.94
N ALA A 174 15.08 11.72 8.84
CA ALA A 174 13.85 11.03 8.46
C ALA A 174 12.91 11.96 7.66
N ASN A 175 12.94 13.27 7.93
CA ASN A 175 12.15 14.28 7.21
C ASN A 175 12.60 14.52 5.77
N GLU A 176 13.77 14.03 5.34
CA GLU A 176 14.27 14.17 3.96
C GLU A 176 14.15 12.87 3.12
N LEU A 177 13.45 11.85 3.63
CA LEU A 177 13.34 10.58 2.94
C LEU A 177 12.60 10.69 1.61
N PHE A 178 11.60 11.56 1.53
CA PHE A 178 10.80 11.82 0.34
C PHE A 178 10.83 13.29 -0.04
N LYS A 179 10.76 13.57 -1.35
CA LYS A 179 10.59 14.93 -1.88
C LYS A 179 9.46 14.94 -2.90
N PRO A 180 8.57 15.95 -2.83
CA PRO A 180 7.57 16.15 -3.85
C PRO A 180 8.20 16.47 -5.21
N LYS A 181 7.59 16.00 -6.29
CA LYS A 181 7.85 16.44 -7.65
C LYS A 181 7.14 17.77 -7.87
N LYS A 182 7.71 18.66 -8.68
CA LYS A 182 7.25 20.07 -8.77
C LYS A 182 5.98 20.29 -9.62
N GLU A 183 5.48 19.27 -10.30
CA GLU A 183 4.57 19.42 -11.45
C GLU A 183 3.08 19.55 -11.10
N GLN A 184 2.67 19.34 -9.86
CA GLN A 184 1.26 19.40 -9.45
C GLN A 184 1.08 20.25 -8.20
N ASP A 185 -0.03 21.00 -8.12
CA ASP A 185 -0.48 21.64 -6.88
C ASP A 185 -1.58 20.78 -6.25
N LEU A 186 -1.39 20.45 -4.97
CA LEU A 186 -2.33 19.65 -4.18
C LEU A 186 -3.06 20.45 -3.11
N ASN A 187 -2.90 21.77 -3.06
CA ASN A 187 -3.65 22.59 -2.11
C ASN A 187 -5.17 22.43 -2.35
N GLY A 188 -5.91 22.20 -1.28
CA GLY A 188 -7.34 21.95 -1.33
C GLY A 188 -7.75 20.54 -1.79
N LYS A 189 -6.80 19.71 -2.22
CA LYS A 189 -7.07 18.33 -2.67
C LYS A 189 -7.05 17.32 -1.52
N GLY A 190 -7.86 16.26 -1.66
CA GLY A 190 -7.80 15.06 -0.84
C GLY A 190 -6.85 14.04 -1.45
N VAL A 191 -5.89 13.56 -0.67
CA VAL A 191 -4.85 12.65 -1.12
C VAL A 191 -4.85 11.38 -0.29
N LEU A 192 -4.92 10.21 -0.93
CA LEU A 192 -4.72 8.91 -0.29
C LEU A 192 -3.27 8.47 -0.45
N VAL A 193 -2.50 8.50 0.63
CA VAL A 193 -1.12 7.97 0.65
C VAL A 193 -1.17 6.46 0.92
N VAL A 194 -0.60 5.66 0.02
CA VAL A 194 -0.70 4.19 0.04
C VAL A 194 0.64 3.54 0.34
N ASP A 195 0.68 2.67 1.37
CA ASP A 195 1.85 1.81 1.68
C ASP A 195 1.44 0.33 1.75
N ASP A 196 2.40 -0.58 1.69
CA ASP A 196 2.13 -2.03 1.75
C ASP A 196 1.91 -2.51 3.20
N VAL A 197 2.84 -2.23 4.12
CA VAL A 197 2.72 -2.63 5.53
C VAL A 197 3.18 -1.50 6.46
N CYS A 198 2.27 -1.01 7.25
CA CYS A 198 2.55 -0.06 8.31
C CYS A 198 2.97 -0.81 9.59
N THR A 199 4.26 -0.79 9.89
CA THR A 199 4.80 -1.29 11.17
C THR A 199 4.90 -0.15 12.19
N THR A 200 5.98 0.60 12.19
CA THR A 200 6.14 1.80 13.03
C THR A 200 5.46 3.03 12.44
N GLY A 201 5.05 2.99 11.18
CA GLY A 201 4.51 4.13 10.46
C GLY A 201 5.56 5.11 9.92
N ALA A 202 6.85 4.88 10.17
CA ALA A 202 7.90 5.83 9.79
C ALA A 202 7.93 6.15 8.29
N THR A 203 7.73 5.17 7.42
CA THR A 203 7.78 5.33 5.96
C THR A 203 6.59 6.15 5.45
N ILE A 204 5.38 5.69 5.73
CA ILE A 204 4.17 6.37 5.27
C ILE A 204 4.01 7.75 5.93
N GLY A 205 4.42 7.90 7.21
CA GLY A 205 4.42 9.18 7.90
C GLY A 205 5.39 10.18 7.28
N ALA A 206 6.61 9.75 6.89
CA ALA A 206 7.56 10.61 6.19
C ALA A 206 7.03 11.04 4.79
N ALA A 207 6.33 10.16 4.08
CA ALA A 207 5.68 10.48 2.80
C ALA A 207 4.56 11.51 2.99
N ALA A 208 3.69 11.30 3.97
CA ALA A 208 2.62 12.23 4.32
C ALA A 208 3.16 13.59 4.73
N LYS A 209 4.17 13.62 5.60
CA LYS A 209 4.81 14.86 6.02
C LYS A 209 5.41 15.64 4.85
N ALA A 210 6.07 14.98 3.91
CA ALA A 210 6.60 15.62 2.72
C ALA A 210 5.52 16.28 1.86
N ILE A 211 4.30 15.69 1.82
CA ILE A 211 3.14 16.26 1.14
C ILE A 211 2.62 17.48 1.90
N THR A 212 2.36 17.36 3.21
CA THR A 212 1.79 18.43 4.02
C THR A 212 2.72 19.62 4.20
N ASP A 213 4.03 19.39 4.28
CA ASP A 213 5.04 20.47 4.31
C ASP A 213 5.07 21.27 2.98
N ARG A 214 4.81 20.61 1.85
CA ARG A 214 4.82 21.26 0.52
C ARG A 214 3.48 21.91 0.17
N TRP A 215 2.35 21.28 0.56
CA TRP A 215 1.00 21.72 0.30
C TRP A 215 0.18 21.72 1.61
N PRO A 216 0.29 22.77 2.42
CA PRO A 216 -0.33 22.80 3.77
C PRO A 216 -1.86 22.71 3.79
N GLN A 217 -2.53 23.01 2.67
CA GLN A 217 -3.98 22.90 2.54
C GLN A 217 -4.43 21.54 1.96
N CYS A 218 -3.50 20.61 1.70
CA CYS A 218 -3.81 19.26 1.26
C CYS A 218 -4.39 18.44 2.41
N ARG A 219 -5.49 17.74 2.16
CA ARG A 219 -6.09 16.78 3.11
C ARG A 219 -5.48 15.40 2.87
N VAL A 220 -4.62 14.95 3.78
CA VAL A 220 -3.93 13.67 3.65
C VAL A 220 -4.67 12.59 4.44
N THR A 221 -5.02 11.50 3.74
CA THR A 221 -5.53 10.25 4.32
C THR A 221 -4.48 9.16 4.13
N LEU A 222 -4.24 8.35 5.16
CA LEU A 222 -3.24 7.28 5.13
C LEU A 222 -3.92 5.93 4.96
N PHE A 223 -3.36 5.12 4.08
CA PHE A 223 -3.78 3.74 3.87
C PHE A 223 -2.57 2.80 3.83
N SER A 224 -2.64 1.70 4.58
CA SER A 224 -1.74 0.57 4.38
C SER A 224 -2.53 -0.72 4.16
N LEU A 225 -2.02 -1.60 3.30
CA LEU A 225 -2.66 -2.88 3.06
C LEU A 225 -2.61 -3.76 4.31
N GLY A 226 -1.47 -3.79 5.01
CA GLY A 226 -1.28 -4.47 6.29
C GLY A 226 -0.87 -3.50 7.41
N VAL A 227 -1.27 -3.77 8.65
CA VAL A 227 -0.85 -3.03 9.83
C VAL A 227 -0.47 -3.99 10.96
N THR A 228 0.65 -3.70 11.65
CA THR A 228 1.04 -4.40 12.90
C THR A 228 0.54 -3.62 14.10
N PHE A 229 0.35 -4.35 15.22
CA PHE A 229 0.11 -3.77 16.54
C PHE A 229 1.39 -3.29 17.19
#